data_dfeb30e3168a796e787d8f84f23c5838
#
_entry.id   dfeb30e3168a796e787d8f84f23c5838
#
_cell.length_a   1.000
_cell.length_b   1.000
_cell.length_c   1.000
_cell.angle_alpha   90.00
_cell.angle_beta   90.00
_cell.angle_gamma   90.00
#
_symmetry.space_group_name_H-M   'P 1'
#
loop_
_entity.id
_entity.type
_entity.pdbx_description
1 polymer ?
#
loop_
_entity_poly.entity_id
_entity_poly.type
_entity_poly.pdbx_seq_one_letter_code
_entity_poly.pdbx_strand_id
1 'polypeptide(L)' 'EEGHRLARSDLEPILADPPEVLVVGTGRYGRMNVPSDTRRNLENEGIELVIQPTAPACETYNQFEADGRRVAAALHLTC' A
#
# COMPACT_ATOMS: atom_id res chain seq x y z
N GLU A 1 14.20 -8.87 12.45
CA GLU A 1 14.05 -7.59 12.49
C GLU A 1 12.76 -7.03 13.02
N GLU A 2 12.90 -6.02 13.67
CA GLU A 2 11.78 -5.47 14.23
C GLU A 2 11.10 -4.63 13.30
N GLY A 3 9.96 -4.43 13.34
CA GLY A 3 9.30 -3.46 12.55
C GLY A 3 9.06 -3.90 11.16
N HIS A 4 7.86 -4.13 10.85
CA HIS A 4 7.45 -4.44 9.49
C HIS A 4 7.29 -3.12 8.78
N ARG A 5 8.29 -2.74 7.96
CA ARG A 5 8.29 -1.50 7.24
C ARG A 5 8.09 -1.74 5.76
N LEU A 6 7.36 -0.85 5.14
CA LEU A 6 7.23 -0.85 3.70
C LEU A 6 8.47 -0.16 3.14
N ALA A 7 9.41 -0.94 2.65
CA ALA A 7 10.68 -0.41 2.17
C ALA A 7 10.55 0.09 0.75
N ARG A 8 11.47 0.99 0.38
CA ARG A 8 11.47 1.52 -0.97
C ARG A 8 11.63 0.42 -2.02
N SER A 9 12.44 -0.59 -1.72
CA SER A 9 12.65 -1.69 -2.66
C SER A 9 11.36 -2.48 -2.90
N ASP A 10 10.45 -2.49 -1.94
CA ASP A 10 9.17 -3.16 -2.10
C ASP A 10 8.29 -2.43 -3.09
N LEU A 11 8.56 -1.16 -3.33
CA LEU A 11 7.74 -0.33 -4.19
C LEU A 11 8.28 -0.18 -5.59
N GLU A 12 9.50 -0.64 -5.85
CA GLU A 12 10.11 -0.45 -7.17
C GLU A 12 9.25 -0.98 -8.31
N PRO A 13 8.68 -2.20 -8.21
CA PRO A 13 7.82 -2.66 -9.29
C PRO A 13 6.57 -1.79 -9.46
N ILE A 14 6.08 -1.22 -8.37
CA ILE A 14 4.90 -0.37 -8.42
C ILE A 14 5.25 0.96 -9.08
N LEU A 15 6.41 1.50 -8.75
CA LEU A 15 6.82 2.78 -9.30
C LEU A 15 7.21 2.69 -10.78
N ALA A 16 7.60 1.50 -11.23
CA ALA A 16 7.93 1.29 -12.64
C ALA A 16 6.68 1.40 -13.52
N ASP A 17 5.51 1.04 -12.97
CA ASP A 17 4.25 1.17 -13.68
C ASP A 17 3.21 1.63 -12.66
N PRO A 18 3.20 2.94 -12.35
CA PRO A 18 2.43 3.42 -11.21
C PRO A 18 0.92 3.24 -11.36
N PRO A 19 0.25 2.72 -10.33
CA PRO A 19 -1.20 2.67 -10.33
C PRO A 19 -1.78 4.03 -9.96
N GLU A 20 -3.10 4.16 -10.03
CA GLU A 20 -3.77 5.35 -9.52
C GLU A 20 -3.82 5.33 -8.00
N VAL A 21 -3.99 4.14 -7.43
CA VAL A 21 -4.15 3.97 -5.99
C VAL A 21 -3.27 2.83 -5.52
N LEU A 22 -2.62 3.04 -4.39
CA LEU A 22 -1.90 1.96 -3.70
C LEU A 22 -2.57 1.73 -2.36
N VAL A 23 -3.07 0.52 -2.15
CA VAL A 23 -3.69 0.13 -0.89
C VAL A 23 -2.66 -0.64 -0.08
N VAL A 24 -2.38 -0.17 1.12
CA VAL A 24 -1.41 -0.80 2.01
C VAL A 24 -2.13 -1.45 3.17
N GLY A 25 -1.97 -2.77 3.28
CA GLY A 25 -2.49 -3.51 4.41
C GLY A 25 -1.41 -3.66 5.46
N THR A 26 -1.65 -3.14 6.64
CA THR A 26 -0.62 -3.01 7.66
C THR A 26 -0.58 -4.19 8.63
N GLY A 27 -1.21 -5.29 8.27
CA GLY A 27 -1.23 -6.47 9.10
C GLY A 27 -2.46 -6.52 9.97
N ARG A 28 -2.59 -7.63 10.71
CA ARG A 28 -3.78 -7.85 11.50
C ARG A 28 -3.96 -6.79 12.57
N TYR A 29 -2.87 -6.31 13.13
CA TYR A 29 -2.92 -5.33 14.21
C TYR A 29 -2.33 -3.98 13.79
N GLY A 30 -2.19 -3.75 12.50
CA GLY A 30 -1.69 -2.47 12.03
C GLY A 30 -0.23 -2.24 12.32
N ARG A 31 0.57 -3.28 12.30
CA ARG A 31 1.98 -3.17 12.70
C ARG A 31 2.92 -2.71 11.60
N MET A 32 2.51 -2.82 10.35
CA MET A 32 3.37 -2.35 9.28
C MET A 32 3.44 -0.83 9.30
N ASN A 33 4.65 -0.32 9.20
CA ASN A 33 4.88 1.10 9.23
C ASN A 33 5.21 1.60 7.83
N VAL A 34 4.58 2.71 7.43
CA VAL A 34 4.89 3.35 6.15
C VAL A 34 5.62 4.63 6.47
N PRO A 35 6.94 4.70 6.20
CA PRO A 35 7.71 5.89 6.54
C PRO A 35 7.21 7.13 5.81
N SER A 36 7.41 8.30 6.42
CA SER A 36 6.93 9.56 5.87
C SER A 36 7.52 9.85 4.50
N ASP A 37 8.80 9.58 4.30
CA ASP A 37 9.41 9.85 3.01
C ASP A 37 8.89 8.91 1.93
N THR A 38 8.55 7.66 2.28
CA THR A 38 7.91 6.76 1.34
C THR A 38 6.55 7.31 0.92
N ARG A 39 5.78 7.79 1.89
CA ARG A 39 4.46 8.36 1.60
C ARG A 39 4.59 9.58 0.71
N ARG A 40 5.58 10.44 0.99
CA ARG A 40 5.79 11.63 0.18
C ARG A 40 6.18 11.26 -1.25
N ASN A 41 7.03 10.24 -1.41
CA ASN A 41 7.44 9.81 -2.74
C ASN A 41 6.25 9.32 -3.54
N LEU A 42 5.35 8.56 -2.92
CA LEU A 42 4.17 8.06 -3.60
C LEU A 42 3.25 9.21 -4.01
N GLU A 43 3.08 10.18 -3.12
CA GLU A 43 2.25 11.34 -3.45
C GLU A 43 2.84 12.13 -4.59
N ASN A 44 4.17 12.27 -4.61
CA ASN A 44 4.84 12.99 -5.69
C ASN A 44 4.67 12.30 -7.03
N GLU A 45 4.47 10.98 -7.02
CA GLU A 45 4.21 10.24 -8.24
C GLU A 45 2.73 10.27 -8.64
N GLY A 46 1.92 10.97 -7.87
CA GLY A 46 0.50 11.06 -8.18
C GLY A 46 -0.30 9.85 -7.77
N ILE A 47 0.23 9.06 -6.84
CA ILE A 47 -0.44 7.83 -6.39
C ILE A 47 -1.22 8.14 -5.13
N GLU A 48 -2.52 7.84 -5.13
CA GLU A 48 -3.34 7.96 -3.93
C GLU A 48 -3.00 6.80 -2.99
N LEU A 49 -2.72 7.11 -1.74
CA LEU A 49 -2.29 6.11 -0.77
C LEU A 49 -3.39 5.85 0.24
N VAL A 50 -3.78 4.59 0.40
CA VAL A 50 -4.76 4.17 1.39
C VAL A 50 -4.08 3.19 2.32
N ILE A 51 -4.06 3.49 3.61
CA ILE A 51 -3.39 2.67 4.61
C ILE A 51 -4.45 2.16 5.59
N GLN A 52 -4.57 0.85 5.70
CA GLN A 52 -5.58 0.22 6.55
C GLN A 52 -5.04 -1.10 7.07
N PRO A 53 -5.62 -1.63 8.15
CA PRO A 53 -5.34 -3.02 8.51
C PRO A 53 -5.68 -3.94 7.34
N THR A 54 -5.06 -5.11 7.30
CA THR A 54 -5.10 -5.94 6.09
C THR A 54 -6.51 -6.33 5.67
N ALA A 55 -7.38 -6.70 6.62
CA ALA A 55 -8.73 -7.14 6.24
C ALA A 55 -9.53 -6.04 5.54
N PRO A 56 -9.67 -4.82 6.11
CA PRO A 56 -10.37 -3.78 5.36
C PRO A 56 -9.59 -3.34 4.11
N ALA A 57 -8.26 -3.46 4.11
CA ALA A 57 -7.48 -3.11 2.93
C ALA A 57 -7.83 -4.00 1.75
N CYS A 58 -8.05 -5.29 2.00
CA CYS A 58 -8.45 -6.20 0.94
C CYS A 58 -9.81 -5.80 0.34
N GLU A 59 -10.74 -5.40 1.18
CA GLU A 59 -12.04 -4.96 0.69
C GLU A 59 -11.93 -3.69 -0.12
N THR A 60 -11.10 -2.76 0.35
CA THR A 60 -10.88 -1.51 -0.37
C THR A 60 -10.27 -1.77 -1.74
N TYR A 61 -9.28 -2.67 -1.79
CA TYR A 61 -8.67 -3.04 -3.05
C TYR A 61 -9.71 -3.59 -4.03
N ASN A 62 -10.53 -4.52 -3.55
CA ASN A 62 -11.54 -5.13 -4.39
C ASN A 62 -12.54 -4.11 -4.92
N GLN A 63 -12.88 -3.12 -4.10
CA GLN A 63 -13.82 -2.11 -4.49
C GLN A 63 -13.27 -1.21 -5.58
N PHE A 64 -12.02 -0.77 -5.44
CA PHE A 64 -11.39 0.03 -6.48
C PHE A 64 -11.25 -0.75 -7.78
N GLU A 65 -10.92 -2.04 -7.67
CA GLU A 65 -10.78 -2.86 -8.85
C GLU A 65 -12.12 -3.03 -9.56
N ALA A 66 -13.18 -3.23 -8.79
CA ALA A 66 -14.52 -3.34 -9.36
C ALA A 66 -14.96 -2.06 -10.05
N ASP A 67 -14.47 -0.91 -9.57
CA ASP A 67 -14.77 0.39 -10.16
C ASP A 67 -13.95 0.66 -11.41
N GLY A 68 -13.09 -0.24 -11.80
CA GLY A 68 -12.26 -0.07 -12.98
C GLY A 68 -11.05 0.80 -12.80
N ARG A 69 -10.66 1.09 -11.57
CA ARG A 69 -9.50 1.90 -11.29
C ARG A 69 -8.23 1.04 -11.28
N ARG A 70 -7.11 1.65 -11.64
CA ARG A 70 -5.84 0.97 -11.58
C ARG A 70 -5.38 1.00 -10.12
N VAL A 71 -5.45 -0.13 -9.47
CA VAL A 71 -5.13 -0.22 -8.04
C VAL A 71 -4.09 -1.32 -7.84
N ALA A 72 -3.15 -1.07 -6.95
CA ALA A 72 -2.18 -2.05 -6.52
C ALA A 72 -2.30 -2.23 -5.01
N ALA A 73 -1.80 -3.33 -4.49
CA ALA A 73 -1.88 -3.60 -3.07
C ALA A 73 -0.54 -4.09 -2.55
N ALA A 74 -0.17 -3.60 -1.39
CA ALA A 74 0.98 -4.08 -0.64
C ALA A 74 0.44 -4.56 0.69
N LEU A 75 0.29 -5.87 0.84
CA LEU A 75 -0.38 -6.43 2.01
C LEU A 75 0.60 -7.15 2.92
N HIS A 76 0.52 -6.84 4.20
CA HIS A 76 1.25 -7.56 5.21
C HIS A 76 0.30 -8.63 5.76
N LEU A 77 0.57 -9.89 5.45
CA LEU A 77 -0.35 -10.96 5.78
C LEU A 77 -0.09 -11.62 7.12
N THR A 78 1.07 -11.36 7.71
CA THR A 78 1.37 -11.93 9.02
C THR A 78 1.61 -10.82 10.01
N CYS A 79 1.44 -11.14 11.26
CA CYS A 79 1.64 -10.13 12.29
C CYS A 79 3.03 -10.15 12.82
#